data_b4286422192a03960fddeb7e752bde7f
#
_entry.id   b4286422192a03960fddeb7e752bde7f
#
_cell.length_a   1.000
_cell.length_b   1.000
_cell.length_c   1.000
_cell.angle_alpha   90.00
_cell.angle_beta   90.00
_cell.angle_gamma   90.00
#
_symmetry.space_group_name_H-M   'P 1'
#
loop_
_entity.id
_entity.type
_entity.pdbx_description
1 polymer ?
#
loop_
_entity_poly.entity_id
_entity_poly.type
_entity_poly.pdbx_seq_one_letter_code
_entity_poly.pdbx_strand_id
1 'polypeptide(L)'
;MLDRYDFFEYVKNNIKDYLPPSYEDAEISITQIPKHNDAIQTSLTIRMPGERITPNISMEPLYEMYRDGYSLDRCTGFLADAFIEHGILSREQRRSMESIFDYESVKGNLQVLLCDPEDNRRVLQGTVYNRFGDYAATYCITIPGPDGEISSIQVSDNLLDYWQIDKETIHRDALEADRKRDPFLMEINDANLFRASLGMEMENLLKGGRKINLEDGMPHTFALSTKDKINGAGMILQEDVMKKTAEIIGRDYFVLPSSTHETIIVPVTGNIFVRDLTGMVQQMNETEIDPSIRLSDKVLHYDPEGTYLENAATWEMRAGRAPKKELSDMSRNMREIVRQCAGSKGSYIALEKYSMPLGRMKALQIESSLHGLMQYMDFEKEGYDVVCDTRLAECFDLSPEKLKGMEQEQRKQHLKQEEKRIVL
;
A
#
# COMPACT_ATOMS: atom_id res chain seq x y z
N MET A 1 35.80 -4.53 15.65
CA MET A 1 34.41 -4.91 15.37
C MET A 1 34.30 -5.03 13.85
N LEU A 2 33.79 -6.17 13.35
CA LEU A 2 33.58 -6.37 11.93
C LEU A 2 32.46 -5.43 11.46
N ASP A 3 32.52 -5.00 10.21
CA ASP A 3 31.36 -4.38 9.59
C ASP A 3 30.26 -5.41 9.33
N ARG A 4 29.10 -4.95 8.88
CA ARG A 4 27.91 -5.82 8.70
C ARG A 4 28.14 -6.92 7.67
N TYR A 5 28.82 -6.60 6.56
CA TYR A 5 29.09 -7.56 5.50
C TYR A 5 30.07 -8.63 5.97
N ASP A 6 31.19 -8.23 6.56
CA ASP A 6 32.22 -9.14 7.09
C ASP A 6 31.67 -10.03 8.21
N PHE A 7 30.77 -9.51 9.07
CA PHE A 7 30.10 -10.29 10.08
C PHE A 7 29.22 -11.39 9.47
N PHE A 8 28.41 -11.05 8.47
CA PHE A 8 27.54 -12.03 7.82
C PHE A 8 28.32 -13.12 7.08
N GLU A 9 29.39 -12.75 6.38
CA GLU A 9 30.28 -13.72 5.74
C GLU A 9 31.00 -14.59 6.76
N TYR A 10 31.42 -14.05 7.91
CA TYR A 10 32.00 -14.85 8.99
C TYR A 10 30.99 -15.90 9.48
N VAL A 11 29.77 -15.51 9.80
CA VAL A 11 28.73 -16.44 10.27
C VAL A 11 28.47 -17.53 9.23
N LYS A 12 28.27 -17.15 7.96
CA LYS A 12 28.06 -18.10 6.85
C LYS A 12 29.17 -19.15 6.75
N ASN A 13 30.42 -18.71 6.85
CA ASN A 13 31.56 -19.58 6.65
C ASN A 13 31.85 -20.50 7.86
N ASN A 14 31.37 -20.14 9.05
CA ASN A 14 31.64 -20.88 10.28
C ASN A 14 30.42 -21.62 10.85
N ILE A 15 29.20 -21.39 10.38
CA ILE A 15 27.98 -21.95 10.96
C ILE A 15 27.95 -23.49 10.93
N LYS A 16 28.58 -24.12 9.94
CA LYS A 16 28.65 -25.58 9.84
C LYS A 16 29.30 -26.24 11.06
N ASP A 17 30.26 -25.57 11.71
CA ASP A 17 30.95 -26.08 12.88
C ASP A 17 30.03 -26.17 14.12
N TYR A 18 28.89 -25.47 14.09
CA TYR A 18 27.89 -25.45 15.17
C TYR A 18 26.66 -26.31 14.85
N LEU A 19 26.57 -26.87 13.64
CA LEU A 19 25.44 -27.71 13.22
C LEU A 19 25.72 -29.18 13.48
N PRO A 20 24.68 -30.01 13.66
CA PRO A 20 24.85 -31.46 13.74
C PRO A 20 25.50 -32.06 12.48
N PRO A 21 26.19 -33.20 12.58
CA PRO A 21 26.85 -33.86 11.42
C PRO A 21 25.89 -34.18 10.25
N SER A 22 24.61 -34.30 10.52
CA SER A 22 23.58 -34.49 9.47
C SER A 22 23.49 -33.33 8.48
N TYR A 23 24.08 -32.16 8.78
CA TYR A 23 24.12 -30.97 7.91
C TYR A 23 25.44 -30.83 7.14
N GLU A 24 26.31 -31.83 7.13
CA GLU A 24 27.60 -31.78 6.43
C GLU A 24 27.44 -31.45 4.94
N ASP A 25 26.41 -32.03 4.29
CA ASP A 25 26.10 -31.81 2.87
C ASP A 25 25.20 -30.57 2.62
N ALA A 26 24.84 -29.82 3.64
CA ALA A 26 23.99 -28.64 3.48
C ALA A 26 24.69 -27.52 2.69
N GLU A 27 23.97 -26.92 1.77
CA GLU A 27 24.34 -25.69 1.08
C GLU A 27 23.97 -24.49 1.95
N ILE A 28 24.97 -23.61 2.24
CA ILE A 28 24.74 -22.42 3.04
C ILE A 28 24.89 -21.18 2.15
N SER A 29 23.85 -20.36 2.14
CA SER A 29 23.82 -19.13 1.33
C SER A 29 23.25 -17.94 2.12
N ILE A 30 23.72 -16.74 1.76
CA ILE A 30 23.13 -15.48 2.21
C ILE A 30 22.25 -14.97 1.09
N THR A 31 21.01 -14.64 1.46
CA THR A 31 20.01 -14.11 0.52
C THR A 31 19.49 -12.77 1.04
N GLN A 32 19.41 -11.78 0.16
CA GLN A 32 18.76 -10.52 0.44
C GLN A 32 17.32 -10.60 -0.05
N ILE A 33 16.38 -10.47 0.89
CA ILE A 33 14.96 -10.60 0.64
C ILE A 33 14.32 -9.22 0.78
N PRO A 34 13.76 -8.66 -0.30
CA PRO A 34 12.94 -7.47 -0.19
C PRO A 34 11.71 -7.74 0.69
N LYS A 35 11.48 -6.87 1.64
CA LYS A 35 10.32 -6.86 2.54
C LYS A 35 9.48 -5.62 2.28
N HIS A 36 8.33 -5.53 2.92
CA HIS A 36 7.43 -4.39 2.84
C HIS A 36 8.21 -3.07 2.95
N ASN A 37 7.82 -2.08 2.13
CA ASN A 37 8.50 -0.78 1.97
C ASN A 37 9.96 -0.90 1.50
N ASP A 38 10.22 -1.87 0.64
CA ASP A 38 11.54 -2.15 0.05
C ASP A 38 12.69 -2.28 1.08
N ALA A 39 12.36 -2.56 2.34
CA ALA A 39 13.34 -2.93 3.34
C ALA A 39 14.06 -4.22 2.90
N ILE A 40 15.35 -4.27 3.11
CA ILE A 40 16.15 -5.45 2.75
C ILE A 40 16.46 -6.24 4.02
N GLN A 41 15.92 -7.44 4.08
CA GLN A 41 16.29 -8.42 5.10
C GLN A 41 17.40 -9.30 4.56
N THR A 42 18.52 -9.33 5.25
CA THR A 42 19.59 -10.29 4.95
C THR A 42 19.34 -11.56 5.76
N SER A 43 19.23 -12.68 5.08
CA SER A 43 18.90 -13.96 5.69
C SER A 43 19.93 -15.03 5.35
N LEU A 44 20.18 -15.93 6.30
CA LEU A 44 20.91 -17.15 6.06
C LEU A 44 19.93 -18.27 5.71
N THR A 45 20.28 -19.02 4.67
CA THR A 45 19.57 -20.21 4.23
C THR A 45 20.49 -21.41 4.37
N ILE A 46 20.03 -22.47 5.04
CA ILE A 46 20.74 -23.74 5.17
C ILE A 46 19.88 -24.80 4.48
N ARG A 47 20.25 -25.19 3.27
CA ARG A 47 19.46 -26.08 2.41
C ARG A 47 20.06 -27.47 2.37
N MET A 48 19.26 -28.48 2.72
CA MET A 48 19.63 -29.88 2.54
C MET A 48 19.43 -30.33 1.08
N PRO A 49 20.24 -31.26 0.57
CA PRO A 49 20.03 -31.82 -0.76
C PRO A 49 18.61 -32.37 -0.93
N GLY A 50 17.95 -31.96 -2.01
CA GLY A 50 16.58 -32.39 -2.33
C GLY A 50 15.45 -31.63 -1.64
N GLU A 51 15.73 -30.69 -0.76
CA GLU A 51 14.71 -29.81 -0.18
C GLU A 51 14.27 -28.72 -1.17
N ARG A 52 12.95 -28.61 -1.38
CA ARG A 52 12.36 -27.59 -2.26
C ARG A 52 12.07 -26.28 -1.53
N ILE A 53 11.81 -26.37 -0.24
CA ILE A 53 11.48 -25.22 0.62
C ILE A 53 12.40 -25.28 1.83
N THR A 54 13.07 -24.16 2.09
CA THR A 54 14.00 -24.03 3.20
C THR A 54 13.71 -22.73 3.94
N PRO A 55 13.60 -22.73 5.27
CA PRO A 55 13.44 -21.50 6.04
C PRO A 55 14.63 -20.56 5.85
N ASN A 56 14.33 -19.26 5.84
CA ASN A 56 15.32 -18.19 5.86
C ASN A 56 15.33 -17.56 7.25
N ILE A 57 16.48 -17.48 7.88
CA ILE A 57 16.63 -16.87 9.21
C ILE A 57 17.28 -15.49 9.05
N SER A 58 16.64 -14.46 9.61
CA SER A 58 17.18 -13.10 9.61
C SER A 58 18.50 -13.01 10.35
N MET A 59 19.47 -12.34 9.77
CA MET A 59 20.80 -12.13 10.37
C MET A 59 20.92 -10.78 11.09
N GLU A 60 19.97 -9.86 10.90
CA GLU A 60 19.99 -8.53 11.50
C GLU A 60 20.04 -8.57 13.03
N PRO A 61 19.20 -9.33 13.72
CA PRO A 61 19.23 -9.40 15.19
C PRO A 61 20.58 -9.90 15.74
N LEU A 62 21.24 -10.78 15.00
CA LEU A 62 22.55 -11.28 15.39
C LEU A 62 23.65 -10.22 15.25
N TYR A 63 23.56 -9.37 14.24
CA TYR A 63 24.48 -8.26 14.08
C TYR A 63 24.30 -7.21 15.18
N GLU A 64 23.09 -6.96 15.61
CA GLU A 64 22.79 -6.10 16.77
C GLU A 64 23.41 -6.68 18.05
N MET A 65 23.22 -7.97 18.32
CA MET A 65 23.87 -8.67 19.44
C MET A 65 25.39 -8.51 19.39
N TYR A 66 25.99 -8.67 18.21
CA TYR A 66 27.44 -8.47 18.04
C TYR A 66 27.86 -7.03 18.34
N ARG A 67 27.08 -6.04 17.91
CA ARG A 67 27.31 -4.64 18.25
C ARG A 67 27.20 -4.35 19.74
N ASP A 68 26.34 -5.08 20.45
CA ASP A 68 26.16 -5.01 21.90
C ASP A 68 27.28 -5.75 22.68
N GLY A 69 28.28 -6.30 21.97
CA GLY A 69 29.49 -6.87 22.56
C GLY A 69 29.50 -8.39 22.70
N TYR A 70 28.53 -9.11 22.11
CA TYR A 70 28.61 -10.57 22.07
C TYR A 70 29.73 -11.02 21.12
N SER A 71 30.37 -12.16 21.41
CA SER A 71 31.42 -12.71 20.55
C SER A 71 30.82 -13.28 19.25
N LEU A 72 31.67 -13.36 18.22
CA LEU A 72 31.30 -13.98 16.93
C LEU A 72 30.82 -15.42 17.11
N ASP A 73 31.54 -16.22 17.92
CA ASP A 73 31.19 -17.61 18.21
C ASP A 73 29.81 -17.72 18.86
N ARG A 74 29.51 -16.81 19.80
CA ARG A 74 28.23 -16.81 20.49
C ARG A 74 27.09 -16.45 19.54
N CYS A 75 27.27 -15.44 18.69
CA CYS A 75 26.27 -15.07 17.69
C CYS A 75 26.04 -16.22 16.69
N THR A 76 27.14 -16.86 16.21
CA THR A 76 27.03 -17.99 15.28
C THR A 76 26.33 -19.19 15.93
N GLY A 77 26.65 -19.49 17.22
CA GLY A 77 26.00 -20.53 17.98
C GLY A 77 24.49 -20.28 18.17
N PHE A 78 24.10 -19.05 18.50
CA PHE A 78 22.68 -18.68 18.59
C PHE A 78 21.92 -18.91 17.28
N LEU A 79 22.53 -18.58 16.13
CA LEU A 79 21.90 -18.83 14.84
C LEU A 79 21.75 -20.34 14.57
N ALA A 80 22.78 -21.11 14.89
CA ALA A 80 22.72 -22.56 14.74
C ALA A 80 21.63 -23.18 15.61
N ASP A 81 21.56 -22.76 16.88
CA ASP A 81 20.52 -23.23 17.81
C ASP A 81 19.12 -22.86 17.31
N ALA A 82 18.91 -21.61 16.87
CA ALA A 82 17.64 -21.16 16.29
C ALA A 82 17.28 -21.98 15.03
N PHE A 83 18.27 -22.31 14.19
CA PHE A 83 18.03 -23.15 13.03
C PHE A 83 17.68 -24.59 13.40
N ILE A 84 18.35 -25.17 14.40
CA ILE A 84 18.07 -26.53 14.89
C ILE A 84 16.67 -26.58 15.51
N GLU A 85 16.29 -25.55 16.25
CA GLU A 85 14.98 -25.49 16.94
C GLU A 85 13.83 -25.18 16.00
N HIS A 86 14.00 -24.24 15.08
CA HIS A 86 12.93 -23.70 14.22
C HIS A 86 13.13 -24.01 12.73
N GLY A 87 14.35 -24.28 12.29
CA GLY A 87 14.69 -24.58 10.89
C GLY A 87 14.39 -26.01 10.47
N ILE A 88 14.25 -26.93 11.42
CA ILE A 88 13.86 -28.30 11.14
C ILE A 88 12.34 -28.38 11.14
N LEU A 89 11.76 -28.25 9.95
CA LEU A 89 10.32 -28.40 9.78
C LEU A 89 9.86 -29.77 10.30
N SER A 90 8.89 -29.78 11.19
CA SER A 90 8.20 -30.99 11.59
C SER A 90 7.57 -31.68 10.37
N ARG A 91 7.22 -32.96 10.47
CA ARG A 91 6.51 -33.66 9.37
C ARG A 91 5.19 -32.95 8.99
N GLU A 92 4.52 -32.34 9.94
CA GLU A 92 3.28 -31.58 9.71
C GLU A 92 3.56 -30.28 8.98
N GLN A 93 4.57 -29.52 9.41
CA GLN A 93 4.99 -28.29 8.74
C GLN A 93 5.48 -28.56 7.31
N ARG A 94 6.23 -29.65 7.07
CA ARG A 94 6.62 -30.06 5.71
C ARG A 94 5.40 -30.36 4.84
N ARG A 95 4.42 -31.12 5.35
CA ARG A 95 3.17 -31.40 4.63
C ARG A 95 2.38 -30.12 4.34
N SER A 96 2.28 -29.24 5.31
CA SER A 96 1.62 -27.94 5.12
C SER A 96 2.35 -27.08 4.08
N MET A 97 3.68 -27.10 4.05
CA MET A 97 4.47 -26.41 3.03
C MET A 97 4.39 -27.11 1.65
N GLU A 98 4.34 -28.45 1.60
CA GLU A 98 4.12 -29.17 0.35
C GLU A 98 2.72 -28.92 -0.23
N SER A 99 1.71 -28.67 0.62
CA SER A 99 0.37 -28.30 0.18
C SER A 99 0.29 -26.97 -0.56
N ILE A 100 1.31 -26.10 -0.45
CA ILE A 100 1.39 -24.83 -1.21
C ILE A 100 1.36 -25.08 -2.72
N PHE A 101 1.85 -26.20 -3.16
CA PHE A 101 1.84 -26.57 -4.57
C PHE A 101 0.47 -27.08 -5.07
N ASP A 102 -0.49 -27.30 -4.18
CA ASP A 102 -1.89 -27.59 -4.52
C ASP A 102 -2.76 -26.37 -4.23
N TYR A 103 -3.18 -25.68 -5.29
CA TYR A 103 -3.96 -24.45 -5.20
C TYR A 103 -5.28 -24.63 -4.42
N GLU A 104 -5.99 -25.73 -4.67
CA GLU A 104 -7.27 -26.00 -4.00
C GLU A 104 -7.11 -26.17 -2.48
N SER A 105 -5.97 -26.67 -2.03
CA SER A 105 -5.64 -26.83 -0.62
C SER A 105 -5.33 -25.50 0.07
N VAL A 106 -4.84 -24.50 -0.65
CA VAL A 106 -4.34 -23.23 -0.06
C VAL A 106 -5.20 -22.01 -0.35
N LYS A 107 -6.07 -22.05 -1.34
CA LYS A 107 -6.91 -20.88 -1.72
C LYS A 107 -7.78 -20.33 -0.59
N GLY A 108 -8.18 -21.17 0.35
CA GLY A 108 -8.93 -20.76 1.54
C GLY A 108 -8.11 -20.00 2.58
N ASN A 109 -6.78 -20.05 2.47
CA ASN A 109 -5.81 -19.37 3.36
C ASN A 109 -5.13 -18.18 2.69
N LEU A 110 -5.62 -17.78 1.52
CA LEU A 110 -5.16 -16.57 0.84
C LEU A 110 -5.54 -15.32 1.64
N GLN A 111 -4.65 -14.35 1.65
CA GLN A 111 -4.90 -13.02 2.19
C GLN A 111 -4.42 -11.96 1.22
N VAL A 112 -5.11 -10.84 1.21
CA VAL A 112 -4.71 -9.65 0.47
C VAL A 112 -3.83 -8.78 1.35
N LEU A 113 -2.68 -8.36 0.81
CA LEU A 113 -1.78 -7.40 1.42
C LEU A 113 -1.78 -6.13 0.59
N LEU A 114 -2.13 -5.01 1.20
CA LEU A 114 -1.99 -3.71 0.55
C LEU A 114 -0.60 -3.14 0.76
N CYS A 115 -0.11 -2.46 -0.25
CA CYS A 115 1.12 -1.67 -0.16
C CYS A 115 1.06 -0.45 -1.09
N ASP A 116 1.89 0.54 -0.82
CA ASP A 116 2.17 1.62 -1.76
C ASP A 116 3.14 1.12 -2.84
N PRO A 117 2.77 1.11 -4.13
CA PRO A 117 3.63 0.58 -5.17
C PRO A 117 4.90 1.40 -5.40
N GLU A 118 4.94 2.66 -4.97
CA GLU A 118 6.14 3.50 -5.10
C GLU A 118 7.19 3.12 -4.05
N ASP A 119 6.75 2.75 -2.85
CA ASP A 119 7.62 2.36 -1.74
C ASP A 119 7.97 0.86 -1.76
N ASN A 120 7.32 0.07 -2.64
CA ASN A 120 7.44 -1.39 -2.70
C ASN A 120 7.89 -1.90 -4.09
N ARG A 121 8.69 -1.10 -4.83
CA ARG A 121 9.08 -1.43 -6.21
C ARG A 121 9.87 -2.72 -6.33
N ARG A 122 10.74 -3.03 -5.36
CA ARG A 122 11.54 -4.27 -5.34
C ARG A 122 10.68 -5.47 -4.95
N VAL A 123 9.81 -5.30 -3.95
CA VAL A 123 8.88 -6.36 -3.53
C VAL A 123 7.97 -6.76 -4.67
N LEU A 124 7.48 -5.80 -5.45
CA LEU A 124 6.57 -6.04 -6.56
C LEU A 124 7.24 -6.70 -7.78
N GLN A 125 8.59 -6.73 -7.84
CA GLN A 125 9.30 -7.48 -8.88
C GLN A 125 9.19 -8.98 -8.62
N GLY A 126 8.48 -9.69 -9.49
CA GLY A 126 8.25 -11.14 -9.36
C GLY A 126 7.19 -11.54 -8.34
N THR A 127 6.44 -10.59 -7.81
CA THR A 127 5.27 -10.79 -6.96
C THR A 127 4.00 -10.50 -7.74
N VAL A 128 3.01 -11.36 -7.60
CA VAL A 128 1.69 -11.14 -8.21
C VAL A 128 0.99 -10.00 -7.50
N TYR A 129 0.56 -9.01 -8.27
CA TYR A 129 -0.22 -7.91 -7.73
C TYR A 129 -1.23 -7.37 -8.74
N ASN A 130 -2.30 -6.78 -8.23
CA ASN A 130 -3.24 -5.96 -8.97
C ASN A 130 -3.17 -4.52 -8.47
N ARG A 131 -3.20 -3.57 -9.40
CA ARG A 131 -3.23 -2.15 -9.04
C ARG A 131 -4.64 -1.75 -8.62
N PHE A 132 -4.72 -1.02 -7.52
CA PHE A 132 -5.95 -0.51 -6.96
C PHE A 132 -5.73 0.96 -6.57
N GLY A 133 -5.94 1.83 -7.54
CA GLY A 133 -5.67 3.24 -7.35
C GLY A 133 -4.21 3.54 -7.02
N ASP A 134 -4.00 4.23 -5.91
CA ASP A 134 -2.68 4.54 -5.37
C ASP A 134 -1.99 3.34 -4.71
N TYR A 135 -2.67 2.20 -4.61
CA TYR A 135 -2.19 1.01 -3.92
C TYR A 135 -1.97 -0.16 -4.87
N ALA A 136 -1.19 -1.11 -4.42
CA ALA A 136 -1.10 -2.44 -4.99
C ALA A 136 -1.65 -3.46 -3.99
N ALA A 137 -2.48 -4.37 -4.48
CA ALA A 137 -2.94 -5.54 -3.75
C ALA A 137 -2.06 -6.73 -4.14
N THR A 138 -1.23 -7.20 -3.23
CA THR A 138 -0.45 -8.43 -3.33
C THR A 138 -1.14 -9.55 -2.56
N TYR A 139 -0.67 -10.78 -2.69
CA TYR A 139 -1.32 -11.94 -2.09
C TYR A 139 -0.32 -12.78 -1.32
N CYS A 140 -0.72 -13.30 -0.18
CA CYS A 140 0.04 -14.29 0.55
C CYS A 140 -0.84 -15.48 0.97
N ILE A 141 -0.20 -16.62 1.18
CA ILE A 141 -0.80 -17.79 1.80
C ILE A 141 -0.40 -17.77 3.27
N THR A 142 -1.35 -17.86 4.17
CA THR A 142 -1.08 -17.99 5.60
C THR A 142 -1.06 -19.45 6.01
N ILE A 143 -0.06 -19.82 6.79
CA ILE A 143 0.16 -21.18 7.29
C ILE A 143 0.16 -21.09 8.82
N PRO A 144 -0.85 -21.67 9.49
CA PRO A 144 -0.85 -21.76 10.94
C PRO A 144 0.30 -22.63 11.44
N GLY A 145 1.07 -22.11 12.39
CA GLY A 145 2.08 -22.85 13.11
C GLY A 145 1.51 -23.58 14.35
N PRO A 146 2.26 -24.53 14.97
CA PRO A 146 1.78 -25.34 16.08
C PRO A 146 1.47 -24.54 17.35
N ASP A 147 2.13 -23.42 17.57
CA ASP A 147 2.00 -22.58 18.78
C ASP A 147 1.13 -21.34 18.56
N GLY A 148 0.32 -21.33 17.50
CA GLY A 148 -0.50 -20.18 17.11
C GLY A 148 0.28 -19.10 16.34
N GLU A 149 1.54 -19.34 16.03
CA GLU A 149 2.31 -18.50 15.11
C GLU A 149 1.74 -18.63 13.69
N ILE A 150 1.78 -17.54 12.95
CA ILE A 150 1.33 -17.49 11.57
C ILE A 150 2.53 -17.20 10.68
N SER A 151 2.88 -18.17 9.85
CA SER A 151 3.82 -17.96 8.75
C SER A 151 3.06 -17.50 7.51
N SER A 152 3.69 -16.69 6.66
CA SER A 152 3.10 -16.27 5.40
C SER A 152 4.08 -16.47 4.24
N ILE A 153 3.54 -16.87 3.11
CA ILE A 153 4.30 -17.06 1.87
C ILE A 153 3.71 -16.13 0.81
N GLN A 154 4.54 -15.23 0.31
CA GLN A 154 4.17 -14.32 -0.77
C GLN A 154 3.90 -15.09 -2.05
N VAL A 155 2.80 -14.79 -2.73
CA VAL A 155 2.49 -15.40 -4.03
C VAL A 155 3.30 -14.72 -5.11
N SER A 156 4.13 -15.51 -5.80
CA SER A 156 4.97 -15.08 -6.93
C SER A 156 4.36 -15.46 -8.28
N ASP A 157 4.84 -14.81 -9.34
CA ASP A 157 4.46 -15.18 -10.72
C ASP A 157 4.76 -16.65 -11.01
N ASN A 158 5.91 -17.17 -10.53
CA ASN A 158 6.26 -18.59 -10.68
C ASN A 158 5.23 -19.54 -10.03
N LEU A 159 4.63 -19.12 -8.92
CA LEU A 159 3.64 -19.92 -8.21
C LEU A 159 2.30 -19.94 -8.98
N LEU A 160 1.90 -18.82 -9.59
CA LEU A 160 0.76 -18.77 -10.50
C LEU A 160 0.95 -19.70 -11.70
N ASP A 161 2.14 -19.64 -12.32
CA ASP A 161 2.48 -20.50 -13.45
C ASP A 161 2.40 -21.99 -13.06
N TYR A 162 2.88 -22.32 -11.84
CA TYR A 162 2.81 -23.69 -11.32
C TYR A 162 1.36 -24.14 -11.11
N TRP A 163 0.50 -23.28 -10.56
CA TRP A 163 -0.92 -23.55 -10.35
C TRP A 163 -1.76 -23.46 -11.62
N GLN A 164 -1.22 -22.93 -12.71
CA GLN A 164 -1.91 -22.66 -13.97
C GLN A 164 -3.17 -21.78 -13.82
N ILE A 165 -3.07 -20.77 -12.99
CA ILE A 165 -4.13 -19.77 -12.79
C ILE A 165 -3.65 -18.37 -13.19
N ASP A 166 -4.60 -17.48 -13.46
CA ASP A 166 -4.34 -16.08 -13.79
C ASP A 166 -4.46 -15.13 -12.56
N LYS A 167 -4.08 -13.88 -12.77
CA LYS A 167 -4.13 -12.83 -11.73
C LYS A 167 -5.55 -12.51 -11.27
N GLU A 168 -6.51 -12.61 -12.15
CA GLU A 168 -7.93 -12.38 -11.86
C GLU A 168 -8.48 -13.46 -10.95
N THR A 169 -8.11 -14.71 -11.18
CA THR A 169 -8.51 -15.84 -10.36
C THR A 169 -7.98 -15.72 -8.93
N ILE A 170 -6.67 -15.47 -8.77
CA ILE A 170 -6.12 -15.33 -7.42
C ILE A 170 -6.67 -14.10 -6.69
N HIS A 171 -6.91 -12.99 -7.39
CA HIS A 171 -7.52 -11.80 -6.81
C HIS A 171 -8.90 -12.08 -6.24
N ARG A 172 -9.77 -12.70 -7.05
CA ARG A 172 -11.12 -13.08 -6.63
C ARG A 172 -11.10 -14.03 -5.45
N ASP A 173 -10.29 -15.08 -5.51
CA ASP A 173 -10.25 -16.12 -4.49
C ASP A 173 -9.61 -15.60 -3.17
N ALA A 174 -8.64 -14.68 -3.26
CA ALA A 174 -8.08 -14.01 -2.08
C ALA A 174 -9.09 -13.07 -1.42
N LEU A 175 -9.87 -12.29 -2.19
CA LEU A 175 -10.94 -11.48 -1.65
C LEU A 175 -12.02 -12.35 -0.98
N GLU A 176 -12.37 -13.49 -1.57
CA GLU A 176 -13.33 -14.42 -0.97
C GLU A 176 -12.81 -15.05 0.33
N ALA A 177 -11.52 -15.39 0.39
CA ALA A 177 -10.90 -15.91 1.59
C ALA A 177 -10.83 -14.87 2.71
N ASP A 178 -10.38 -13.64 2.38
CA ASP A 178 -10.32 -12.52 3.33
C ASP A 178 -11.70 -12.16 3.92
N ARG A 179 -12.76 -12.23 3.11
CA ARG A 179 -14.12 -11.97 3.57
C ARG A 179 -14.57 -12.91 4.70
N LYS A 180 -14.03 -14.13 4.75
CA LYS A 180 -14.31 -15.12 5.79
C LYS A 180 -13.60 -14.84 7.12
N ARG A 181 -12.66 -13.88 7.13
CA ARG A 181 -11.86 -13.48 8.32
C ARG A 181 -12.57 -12.52 9.26
N ASP A 182 -13.89 -12.38 9.13
CA ASP A 182 -14.72 -11.58 9.99
C ASP A 182 -14.35 -10.08 9.97
N PRO A 183 -14.74 -9.34 8.91
CA PRO A 183 -14.52 -7.90 8.84
C PRO A 183 -15.01 -7.18 10.10
N PHE A 184 -14.22 -6.23 10.58
CA PHE A 184 -14.43 -5.61 11.88
C PHE A 184 -14.34 -4.10 11.77
N LEU A 185 -15.41 -3.40 12.14
CA LEU A 185 -15.46 -1.94 12.23
C LEU A 185 -15.71 -1.54 13.68
N MET A 186 -14.84 -0.71 14.23
CA MET A 186 -14.90 -0.24 15.60
C MET A 186 -14.82 1.28 15.64
N GLU A 187 -15.63 1.92 16.46
CA GLU A 187 -15.48 3.34 16.77
C GLU A 187 -14.30 3.58 17.72
N ILE A 188 -13.41 4.48 17.35
CA ILE A 188 -12.26 4.89 18.17
C ILE A 188 -12.71 6.01 19.10
N ASN A 189 -12.91 5.69 20.37
CA ASN A 189 -13.22 6.65 21.44
C ASN A 189 -12.62 6.16 22.77
N ASP A 190 -12.57 7.05 23.77
CA ASP A 190 -11.93 6.75 25.06
C ASP A 190 -12.51 5.50 25.74
N ALA A 191 -13.82 5.31 25.64
CA ALA A 191 -14.51 4.15 26.23
C ALA A 191 -14.06 2.84 25.56
N ASN A 192 -13.96 2.82 24.25
CA ASN A 192 -13.52 1.65 23.49
C ASN A 192 -12.03 1.39 23.66
N LEU A 193 -11.18 2.43 23.68
CA LEU A 193 -9.76 2.29 23.97
C LEU A 193 -9.52 1.75 25.38
N PHE A 194 -10.28 2.22 26.37
CA PHE A 194 -10.23 1.69 27.73
C PHE A 194 -10.67 0.21 27.81
N ARG A 195 -11.76 -0.17 27.12
CA ARG A 195 -12.19 -1.58 27.03
C ARG A 195 -11.12 -2.46 26.39
N ALA A 196 -10.51 -1.99 25.31
CA ALA A 196 -9.42 -2.71 24.65
C ALA A 196 -8.21 -2.93 25.56
N SER A 197 -7.84 -1.92 26.37
CA SER A 197 -6.73 -2.04 27.34
C SER A 197 -7.00 -3.07 28.44
N LEU A 198 -8.27 -3.36 28.73
CA LEU A 198 -8.70 -4.39 29.67
C LEU A 198 -8.88 -5.78 29.02
N GLY A 199 -8.58 -5.92 27.73
CA GLY A 199 -8.80 -7.16 26.98
C GLY A 199 -10.28 -7.54 26.82
N MET A 200 -11.19 -6.57 26.95
CA MET A 200 -12.63 -6.80 26.78
C MET A 200 -12.99 -6.91 25.29
N GLU A 201 -14.02 -7.69 25.01
CA GLU A 201 -14.54 -7.80 23.65
C GLU A 201 -15.11 -6.45 23.18
N MET A 202 -14.74 -6.07 21.94
CA MET A 202 -15.14 -4.81 21.32
C MET A 202 -16.36 -5.02 20.43
N GLU A 203 -17.23 -4.01 20.36
CA GLU A 203 -18.40 -4.04 19.48
C GLU A 203 -17.95 -3.98 18.02
N ASN A 204 -18.39 -4.96 17.21
CA ASN A 204 -18.25 -4.90 15.76
C ASN A 204 -19.49 -4.24 15.15
N LEU A 205 -19.35 -2.99 14.73
CA LEU A 205 -20.46 -2.20 14.16
C LEU A 205 -21.03 -2.83 12.88
N LEU A 206 -20.25 -3.58 12.12
CA LEU A 206 -20.72 -4.30 10.92
C LEU A 206 -21.76 -5.37 11.27
N LYS A 207 -21.79 -5.89 12.50
CA LYS A 207 -22.76 -6.90 12.96
C LYS A 207 -23.97 -6.29 13.66
N GLY A 208 -23.85 -5.10 14.22
CA GLY A 208 -24.82 -4.56 15.17
C GLY A 208 -26.00 -3.78 14.57
N GLY A 209 -25.96 -3.37 13.32
CA GLY A 209 -27.03 -2.57 12.70
C GLY A 209 -27.22 -1.15 13.29
N ARG A 210 -26.39 -0.73 14.23
CA ARG A 210 -26.42 0.61 14.83
C ARG A 210 -25.95 1.65 13.82
N LYS A 211 -26.73 2.74 13.68
CA LYS A 211 -26.30 3.93 12.94
C LYS A 211 -25.63 4.91 13.88
N ILE A 212 -24.61 5.60 13.39
CA ILE A 212 -23.90 6.64 14.15
C ILE A 212 -24.63 7.97 14.00
N ASN A 213 -24.78 8.70 15.10
CA ASN A 213 -25.31 10.06 15.07
C ASN A 213 -24.15 11.05 14.95
N LEU A 214 -23.89 11.54 13.76
CA LEU A 214 -22.81 12.51 13.51
C LEU A 214 -23.17 13.96 13.91
N GLU A 215 -24.40 14.20 14.36
CA GLU A 215 -24.89 15.54 14.75
C GLU A 215 -24.75 15.81 16.27
N ASP A 216 -24.16 14.89 17.00
CA ASP A 216 -23.93 15.03 18.45
C ASP A 216 -22.81 16.02 18.82
N GLY A 217 -22.12 16.58 17.81
CA GLY A 217 -21.03 17.54 17.96
C GLY A 217 -19.69 16.92 18.36
N MET A 218 -19.61 15.58 18.40
CA MET A 218 -18.37 14.86 18.72
C MET A 218 -17.63 14.46 17.44
N PRO A 219 -16.30 14.41 17.45
CA PRO A 219 -15.56 13.82 16.35
C PRO A 219 -15.72 12.29 16.38
N HIS A 220 -16.09 11.71 15.23
CA HIS A 220 -16.21 10.27 15.07
C HIS A 220 -15.09 9.75 14.17
N THR A 221 -14.39 8.74 14.63
CA THR A 221 -13.32 8.06 13.91
C THR A 221 -13.47 6.56 14.14
N PHE A 222 -13.20 5.77 13.09
CA PHE A 222 -13.37 4.32 13.17
C PHE A 222 -12.12 3.62 12.67
N ALA A 223 -11.86 2.40 13.21
CA ALA A 223 -10.87 1.48 12.67
C ALA A 223 -11.61 0.38 11.89
N LEU A 224 -11.18 0.16 10.64
CA LEU A 224 -11.62 -0.95 9.80
C LEU A 224 -10.47 -1.95 9.67
N SER A 225 -10.73 -3.19 10.04
CA SER A 225 -9.77 -4.29 10.04
C SER A 225 -10.49 -5.64 9.92
N THR A 226 -9.81 -6.71 10.26
CA THR A 226 -10.37 -8.04 10.53
C THR A 226 -10.39 -8.30 12.02
N LYS A 227 -11.16 -9.30 12.47
CA LYS A 227 -11.24 -9.65 13.90
C LYS A 227 -9.88 -10.06 14.49
N ASP A 228 -9.03 -10.71 13.70
CA ASP A 228 -7.68 -11.12 14.08
C ASP A 228 -6.65 -9.98 14.04
N LYS A 229 -7.01 -8.82 13.47
CA LYS A 229 -6.16 -7.62 13.32
C LYS A 229 -4.87 -7.87 12.54
N ILE A 230 -4.87 -8.85 11.64
CA ILE A 230 -3.71 -9.17 10.80
C ILE A 230 -4.06 -8.83 9.35
N ASN A 231 -3.26 -8.02 8.66
CA ASN A 231 -3.44 -7.64 7.25
C ASN A 231 -4.86 -7.12 6.92
N GLY A 232 -5.52 -6.52 7.91
CA GLY A 232 -6.93 -6.11 7.79
C GLY A 232 -7.16 -4.88 6.91
N ALA A 233 -6.10 -4.14 6.52
CA ALA A 233 -6.22 -3.03 5.58
C ALA A 233 -6.84 -3.45 4.24
N GLY A 234 -6.67 -4.72 3.83
CA GLY A 234 -7.31 -5.30 2.64
C GLY A 234 -8.84 -5.24 2.64
N MET A 235 -9.48 -5.00 3.80
CA MET A 235 -10.94 -4.88 3.90
C MET A 235 -11.52 -3.72 3.09
N ILE A 236 -10.73 -2.71 2.74
CA ILE A 236 -11.16 -1.62 1.84
C ILE A 236 -11.43 -2.09 0.41
N LEU A 237 -10.99 -3.28 0.03
CA LEU A 237 -11.28 -3.90 -1.27
C LEU A 237 -12.61 -4.68 -1.27
N GLN A 238 -13.25 -4.86 -0.12
CA GLN A 238 -14.53 -5.54 0.00
C GLN A 238 -15.68 -4.54 -0.18
N GLU A 239 -16.30 -4.53 -1.35
CA GLU A 239 -17.36 -3.57 -1.72
C GLU A 239 -18.51 -3.56 -0.70
N ASP A 240 -18.95 -4.72 -0.26
CA ASP A 240 -20.04 -4.85 0.71
C ASP A 240 -19.66 -4.34 2.11
N VAL A 241 -18.39 -4.49 2.53
CA VAL A 241 -17.87 -3.93 3.79
C VAL A 241 -17.85 -2.41 3.71
N MET A 242 -17.34 -1.85 2.61
CA MET A 242 -17.28 -0.41 2.40
C MET A 242 -18.66 0.22 2.34
N LYS A 243 -19.58 -0.40 1.60
CA LYS A 243 -20.97 0.03 1.52
C LYS A 243 -21.67 -0.05 2.87
N LYS A 244 -21.48 -1.15 3.60
CA LYS A 244 -22.05 -1.31 4.95
C LYS A 244 -21.51 -0.26 5.92
N THR A 245 -20.21 0.05 5.82
CA THR A 245 -19.58 1.12 6.61
C THR A 245 -20.24 2.47 6.33
N ALA A 246 -20.50 2.81 5.06
CA ALA A 246 -21.20 4.04 4.69
C ALA A 246 -22.66 4.07 5.20
N GLU A 247 -23.37 2.94 5.19
CA GLU A 247 -24.72 2.84 5.75
C GLU A 247 -24.76 3.08 7.26
N ILE A 248 -23.72 2.63 8.00
CA ILE A 248 -23.58 2.83 9.44
C ILE A 248 -23.26 4.29 9.74
N ILE A 249 -22.33 4.87 9.00
CA ILE A 249 -21.88 6.27 9.14
C ILE A 249 -22.94 7.24 8.61
N GLY A 250 -23.73 6.85 7.61
CA GLY A 250 -24.80 7.66 7.01
C GLY A 250 -24.33 8.66 5.93
N ARG A 251 -23.05 8.56 5.48
CA ARG A 251 -22.46 9.42 4.46
C ARG A 251 -21.16 8.84 3.87
N ASP A 252 -20.60 9.55 2.93
CA ASP A 252 -19.23 9.36 2.42
C ASP A 252 -18.18 9.57 3.53
N TYR A 253 -16.99 9.01 3.31
CA TYR A 253 -15.92 9.07 4.29
C TYR A 253 -14.52 9.00 3.67
N PHE A 254 -13.55 9.49 4.41
CA PHE A 254 -12.14 9.31 4.11
C PHE A 254 -11.63 7.99 4.69
N VAL A 255 -10.69 7.38 3.96
CA VAL A 255 -9.92 6.23 4.40
C VAL A 255 -8.46 6.66 4.56
N LEU A 256 -7.98 6.64 5.78
CA LEU A 256 -6.61 6.99 6.13
C LEU A 256 -5.80 5.69 6.24
N PRO A 257 -4.70 5.56 5.51
CA PRO A 257 -3.84 4.39 5.58
C PRO A 257 -2.99 4.46 6.85
N SER A 258 -3.41 3.72 7.88
CA SER A 258 -2.65 3.62 9.12
C SER A 258 -1.51 2.61 8.99
N SER A 259 -1.87 1.34 8.84
CA SER A 259 -0.92 0.26 8.70
C SER A 259 -1.42 -0.81 7.74
N THR A 260 -0.61 -1.83 7.43
CA THR A 260 -1.08 -3.01 6.70
C THR A 260 -2.18 -3.77 7.44
N HIS A 261 -2.32 -3.53 8.76
CA HIS A 261 -3.26 -4.25 9.62
C HIS A 261 -4.63 -3.60 9.72
N GLU A 262 -4.72 -2.28 9.54
CA GLU A 262 -5.98 -1.53 9.64
C GLU A 262 -5.96 -0.23 8.84
N THR A 263 -7.13 0.27 8.56
CA THR A 263 -7.33 1.62 8.02
C THR A 263 -8.25 2.42 8.94
N ILE A 264 -8.00 3.72 9.01
CA ILE A 264 -8.82 4.63 9.81
C ILE A 264 -9.87 5.27 8.90
N ILE A 265 -11.11 5.24 9.34
CA ILE A 265 -12.26 5.80 8.63
C ILE A 265 -12.69 7.09 9.32
N VAL A 266 -12.80 8.18 8.55
CA VAL A 266 -13.20 9.50 9.04
C VAL A 266 -14.37 10.01 8.19
N PRO A 267 -15.56 10.25 8.76
CA PRO A 267 -16.70 10.78 8.02
C PRO A 267 -16.39 12.13 7.37
N VAL A 268 -16.86 12.35 6.16
CA VAL A 268 -16.73 13.65 5.49
C VAL A 268 -17.61 14.68 6.19
N THR A 269 -16.99 15.69 6.79
CA THR A 269 -17.68 16.83 7.41
C THR A 269 -17.22 18.14 6.79
N GLY A 270 -17.99 19.23 6.97
CA GLY A 270 -17.73 20.52 6.35
C GLY A 270 -16.36 21.14 6.70
N ASN A 271 -15.80 20.77 7.84
CA ASN A 271 -14.61 21.43 8.43
C ASN A 271 -13.33 20.60 8.29
N ILE A 272 -13.38 19.43 7.64
CA ILE A 272 -12.21 18.55 7.45
C ILE A 272 -11.70 18.72 6.02
N PHE A 273 -10.42 19.04 5.88
CA PHE A 273 -9.72 19.15 4.60
C PHE A 273 -8.72 18.02 4.44
N VAL A 274 -8.59 17.51 3.22
CA VAL A 274 -7.69 16.38 2.89
C VAL A 274 -6.24 16.65 3.28
N ARG A 275 -5.76 17.91 3.11
CA ARG A 275 -4.39 18.26 3.50
C ARG A 275 -4.13 18.06 5.01
N ASP A 276 -5.14 18.33 5.84
CA ASP A 276 -5.01 18.20 7.30
C ASP A 276 -4.97 16.70 7.68
N LEU A 277 -5.81 15.88 7.04
CA LEU A 277 -5.77 14.42 7.19
C LEU A 277 -4.45 13.83 6.69
N THR A 278 -3.94 14.27 5.54
CA THR A 278 -2.63 13.83 5.03
C THR A 278 -1.51 14.19 5.99
N GLY A 279 -1.52 15.41 6.55
CA GLY A 279 -0.55 15.82 7.57
C GLY A 279 -0.60 14.96 8.82
N MET A 280 -1.80 14.59 9.28
CA MET A 280 -1.97 13.66 10.41
C MET A 280 -1.40 12.26 10.11
N VAL A 281 -1.70 11.71 8.93
CA VAL A 281 -1.19 10.40 8.51
C VAL A 281 0.34 10.42 8.44
N GLN A 282 0.93 11.45 7.85
CA GLN A 282 2.39 11.61 7.77
C GLN A 282 3.01 11.65 9.17
N GLN A 283 2.45 12.45 10.07
CA GLN A 283 2.95 12.53 11.44
C GLN A 283 2.86 11.18 12.14
N MET A 284 1.71 10.47 12.05
CA MET A 284 1.54 9.14 12.65
C MET A 284 2.54 8.13 12.06
N ASN A 285 2.74 8.16 10.74
CA ASN A 285 3.71 7.30 10.07
C ASN A 285 5.15 7.56 10.48
N GLU A 286 5.50 8.80 10.84
CA GLU A 286 6.84 9.15 11.30
C GLU A 286 7.08 8.79 12.77
N THR A 287 6.06 8.87 13.64
CA THR A 287 6.23 8.80 15.09
C THR A 287 5.70 7.53 15.73
N GLU A 288 4.63 6.92 15.19
CA GLU A 288 3.88 5.87 15.87
C GLU A 288 3.87 4.54 15.10
N ILE A 289 3.95 4.58 13.77
CA ILE A 289 3.82 3.37 12.96
C ILE A 289 5.20 2.80 12.62
N ASP A 290 5.40 1.52 12.96
CA ASP A 290 6.62 0.81 12.56
C ASP A 290 6.79 0.84 11.03
N PRO A 291 7.96 1.23 10.51
CA PRO A 291 8.22 1.29 9.07
C PRO A 291 7.91 -0.02 8.32
N SER A 292 8.02 -1.18 8.99
CA SER A 292 7.76 -2.49 8.38
C SER A 292 6.28 -2.78 8.10
N ILE A 293 5.37 -2.03 8.73
CA ILE A 293 3.92 -2.19 8.55
C ILE A 293 3.23 -0.93 8.05
N ARG A 294 3.98 0.14 7.80
CA ARG A 294 3.45 1.39 7.27
C ARG A 294 2.83 1.15 5.89
N LEU A 295 1.59 1.61 5.70
CA LEU A 295 0.87 1.36 4.46
C LEU A 295 1.15 2.44 3.39
N SER A 296 0.83 3.70 3.66
CA SER A 296 1.02 4.84 2.73
C SER A 296 0.71 6.16 3.44
N ASP A 297 1.03 7.29 2.81
CA ASP A 297 0.59 8.63 3.23
C ASP A 297 -0.64 9.13 2.42
N LYS A 298 -1.12 8.32 1.46
CA LYS A 298 -2.16 8.73 0.50
C LYS A 298 -3.55 8.47 1.04
N VAL A 299 -4.25 9.52 1.45
CA VAL A 299 -5.64 9.45 1.93
C VAL A 299 -6.58 9.16 0.76
N LEU A 300 -7.54 8.26 0.96
CA LEU A 300 -8.58 7.94 0.00
C LEU A 300 -9.95 8.50 0.44
N HIS A 301 -10.86 8.64 -0.50
CA HIS A 301 -12.26 8.98 -0.28
C HIS A 301 -13.15 7.88 -0.84
N TYR A 302 -14.13 7.45 -0.07
CA TYR A 302 -15.15 6.48 -0.51
C TYR A 302 -16.47 7.19 -0.81
N ASP A 303 -16.95 7.01 -2.06
CA ASP A 303 -18.26 7.48 -2.52
C ASP A 303 -19.26 6.32 -2.47
N PRO A 304 -20.25 6.35 -1.56
CA PRO A 304 -21.25 5.28 -1.48
C PRO A 304 -22.25 5.27 -2.65
N GLU A 305 -22.47 6.40 -3.34
CA GLU A 305 -23.39 6.47 -4.48
C GLU A 305 -22.75 5.85 -5.73
N GLY A 306 -21.49 6.16 -5.98
CA GLY A 306 -20.70 5.59 -7.06
C GLY A 306 -20.10 4.21 -6.73
N THR A 307 -20.10 3.81 -5.46
CA THR A 307 -19.46 2.57 -4.95
C THR A 307 -18.00 2.45 -5.33
N TYR A 308 -17.25 3.54 -5.30
CA TYR A 308 -15.83 3.54 -5.65
C TYR A 308 -14.98 4.30 -4.64
N LEU A 309 -13.73 3.91 -4.59
CA LEU A 309 -12.69 4.49 -3.78
C LEU A 309 -11.71 5.27 -4.67
N GLU A 310 -11.37 6.48 -4.28
CA GLU A 310 -10.50 7.35 -5.08
C GLU A 310 -9.51 8.13 -4.20
N ASN A 311 -8.51 8.74 -4.81
CA ASN A 311 -7.63 9.67 -4.09
C ASN A 311 -8.44 10.85 -3.55
N ALA A 312 -8.32 11.10 -2.25
CA ALA A 312 -9.10 12.12 -1.56
C ALA A 312 -8.80 13.55 -2.06
N ALA A 313 -7.55 13.85 -2.44
CA ALA A 313 -7.21 15.17 -2.97
C ALA A 313 -7.85 15.40 -4.35
N THR A 314 -7.93 14.35 -5.18
CA THR A 314 -8.64 14.40 -6.47
C THR A 314 -10.13 14.64 -6.26
N TRP A 315 -10.73 13.90 -5.32
CA TRP A 315 -12.14 14.11 -4.96
C TRP A 315 -12.38 15.54 -4.43
N GLU A 316 -11.55 16.03 -3.51
CA GLU A 316 -11.70 17.34 -2.89
C GLU A 316 -11.64 18.47 -3.93
N MET A 317 -10.73 18.36 -4.92
CA MET A 317 -10.67 19.29 -6.05
C MET A 317 -11.94 19.25 -6.89
N ARG A 318 -12.39 18.03 -7.26
CA ARG A 318 -13.60 17.82 -8.08
C ARG A 318 -14.87 18.28 -7.37
N ALA A 319 -14.94 18.10 -6.06
CA ALA A 319 -16.05 18.57 -5.22
C ALA A 319 -16.01 20.08 -4.95
N GLY A 320 -14.99 20.80 -5.44
CA GLY A 320 -14.83 22.25 -5.20
C GLY A 320 -14.55 22.61 -3.74
N ARG A 321 -14.10 21.66 -2.92
CA ARG A 321 -13.80 21.84 -1.50
C ARG A 321 -12.35 22.22 -1.22
N ALA A 322 -11.44 21.86 -2.12
CA ALA A 322 -10.03 22.23 -1.99
C ALA A 322 -9.87 23.75 -1.96
N PRO A 323 -9.01 24.28 -1.08
CA PRO A 323 -8.68 25.70 -1.14
C PRO A 323 -8.07 26.00 -2.51
N LYS A 324 -8.65 26.96 -3.21
CA LYS A 324 -8.18 27.38 -4.53
C LYS A 324 -6.76 27.92 -4.41
N LYS A 325 -5.84 27.37 -5.21
CA LYS A 325 -4.45 27.80 -5.23
C LYS A 325 -4.23 28.86 -6.29
N GLU A 326 -3.41 29.86 -5.94
CA GLU A 326 -2.92 30.79 -6.94
C GLU A 326 -1.91 30.11 -7.87
N LEU A 327 -1.81 30.61 -9.11
CA LEU A 327 -0.88 30.08 -10.12
C LEU A 327 0.59 30.11 -9.65
N SER A 328 0.95 31.09 -8.81
CA SER A 328 2.28 31.22 -8.21
C SER A 328 2.65 30.04 -7.31
N ASP A 329 1.65 29.41 -6.67
CA ASP A 329 1.83 28.32 -5.72
C ASP A 329 1.92 26.95 -6.39
N MET A 330 1.73 26.90 -7.69
CA MET A 330 1.78 25.68 -8.46
C MET A 330 3.22 25.28 -8.78
N SER A 331 3.48 23.96 -8.84
CA SER A 331 4.74 23.46 -9.36
C SER A 331 4.97 23.90 -10.82
N ARG A 332 6.22 23.89 -11.25
CA ARG A 332 6.56 24.26 -12.65
C ARG A 332 5.81 23.40 -13.67
N ASN A 333 5.68 22.10 -13.40
CA ASN A 333 4.96 21.16 -14.29
C ASN A 333 3.48 21.47 -14.36
N MET A 334 2.86 21.79 -13.21
CA MET A 334 1.45 22.16 -13.17
C MET A 334 1.17 23.45 -13.93
N ARG A 335 2.01 24.48 -13.74
CA ARG A 335 1.89 25.74 -14.50
C ARG A 335 1.97 25.52 -16.00
N GLU A 336 2.84 24.59 -16.44
CA GLU A 336 2.97 24.26 -17.86
C GLU A 336 1.71 23.57 -18.39
N ILE A 337 1.16 22.59 -17.67
CA ILE A 337 -0.10 21.92 -18.02
C ILE A 337 -1.26 22.93 -18.13
N VAL A 338 -1.40 23.80 -17.14
CA VAL A 338 -2.46 24.83 -17.14
C VAL A 338 -2.29 25.80 -18.31
N ARG A 339 -1.06 26.20 -18.66
CA ARG A 339 -0.79 27.05 -19.83
C ARG A 339 -1.17 26.37 -21.13
N GLN A 340 -0.83 25.10 -21.30
CA GLN A 340 -1.20 24.32 -22.48
C GLN A 340 -2.72 24.22 -22.64
N CYS A 341 -3.44 24.01 -21.52
CA CYS A 341 -4.90 23.95 -21.51
C CYS A 341 -5.55 25.29 -21.80
N ALA A 342 -5.01 26.39 -21.26
CA ALA A 342 -5.54 27.74 -21.48
C ALA A 342 -5.50 28.19 -22.95
N GLY A 343 -4.58 27.62 -23.74
CA GLY A 343 -4.45 27.91 -25.17
C GLY A 343 -5.40 27.15 -26.10
N SER A 344 -6.10 26.13 -25.60
CA SER A 344 -6.91 25.20 -26.43
C SER A 344 -8.29 25.00 -25.84
N LYS A 345 -9.23 25.88 -26.20
CA LYS A 345 -10.63 25.76 -25.76
C LYS A 345 -11.22 24.39 -26.07
N GLY A 346 -11.79 23.76 -25.05
CA GLY A 346 -12.40 22.44 -25.16
C GLY A 346 -11.41 21.28 -25.18
N SER A 347 -10.15 21.52 -24.81
CA SER A 347 -9.17 20.44 -24.65
C SER A 347 -9.46 19.58 -23.42
N TYR A 348 -9.14 18.32 -23.54
CA TYR A 348 -9.25 17.34 -22.48
C TYR A 348 -7.87 16.83 -22.08
N ILE A 349 -7.66 16.60 -20.79
CA ILE A 349 -6.41 16.13 -20.24
C ILE A 349 -6.69 14.87 -19.45
N ALA A 350 -5.95 13.82 -19.71
CA ALA A 350 -5.90 12.66 -18.84
C ALA A 350 -4.91 12.93 -17.71
N LEU A 351 -5.39 12.91 -16.50
CA LEU A 351 -4.62 13.10 -15.29
C LEU A 351 -4.61 11.82 -14.49
N GLU A 352 -3.49 11.50 -13.89
CA GLU A 352 -3.37 10.32 -13.04
C GLU A 352 -4.30 10.45 -11.83
N LYS A 353 -5.30 9.56 -11.76
CA LYS A 353 -6.45 9.66 -10.86
C LYS A 353 -6.08 9.54 -9.38
N TYR A 354 -5.01 8.81 -9.09
CA TYR A 354 -4.66 8.40 -7.76
C TYR A 354 -3.31 8.93 -7.24
N SER A 355 -2.55 9.63 -8.06
CA SER A 355 -1.21 10.10 -7.70
C SER A 355 -1.11 11.62 -7.63
N MET A 356 -2.16 12.30 -7.13
CA MET A 356 -2.19 13.75 -7.09
C MET A 356 -2.06 14.36 -5.69
N PRO A 357 -0.85 14.52 -5.15
CA PRO A 357 -0.64 15.66 -4.30
C PRO A 357 -0.79 16.91 -5.17
N LEU A 358 -1.60 17.87 -4.75
CA LEU A 358 -1.67 19.19 -5.38
C LEU A 358 -0.25 19.67 -5.71
N GLY A 359 0.09 19.79 -7.01
CA GLY A 359 1.39 20.20 -7.48
C GLY A 359 2.22 19.14 -8.22
N ARG A 360 1.82 17.87 -8.27
CA ARG A 360 2.50 16.80 -9.02
C ARG A 360 1.63 16.16 -10.10
N MET A 361 0.63 16.88 -10.58
CA MET A 361 -0.23 16.41 -11.65
C MET A 361 0.59 16.15 -12.92
N LYS A 362 0.49 14.97 -13.47
CA LYS A 362 1.14 14.59 -14.72
C LYS A 362 0.08 14.49 -15.81
N ALA A 363 0.15 15.38 -16.79
CA ALA A 363 -0.64 15.21 -18.01
C ALA A 363 -0.04 14.10 -18.83
N LEU A 364 -0.87 13.13 -19.22
CA LEU A 364 -0.48 12.06 -20.14
C LEU A 364 -0.78 12.46 -21.60
N GLN A 365 -1.95 13.03 -21.83
CA GLN A 365 -2.44 13.35 -23.14
C GLN A 365 -3.30 14.61 -23.10
N ILE A 366 -3.18 15.44 -24.12
CA ILE A 366 -4.02 16.61 -24.35
C ILE A 366 -4.67 16.46 -25.70
N GLU A 367 -6.00 16.46 -25.73
CA GLU A 367 -6.80 16.32 -26.95
C GLU A 367 -7.90 17.37 -27.06
N SER A 368 -8.25 17.72 -28.29
CA SER A 368 -9.31 18.71 -28.56
C SER A 368 -10.72 18.17 -28.34
N SER A 369 -10.88 16.88 -28.14
CA SER A 369 -12.16 16.24 -27.85
C SER A 369 -12.00 15.04 -26.93
N LEU A 370 -13.02 14.77 -26.14
CA LEU A 370 -13.08 13.57 -25.29
C LEU A 370 -12.99 12.29 -26.13
N HIS A 371 -13.63 12.29 -27.31
CA HIS A 371 -13.58 11.14 -28.22
C HIS A 371 -12.17 10.86 -28.72
N GLY A 372 -11.40 11.89 -29.09
CA GLY A 372 -10.01 11.78 -29.49
C GLY A 372 -9.14 11.19 -28.37
N LEU A 373 -9.34 11.65 -27.15
CA LEU A 373 -8.61 11.12 -25.99
C LEU A 373 -8.91 9.63 -25.75
N MET A 374 -10.17 9.23 -25.77
CA MET A 374 -10.61 7.85 -25.53
C MET A 374 -10.18 6.85 -26.62
N GLN A 375 -9.68 7.32 -27.77
CA GLN A 375 -9.12 6.42 -28.80
C GLN A 375 -7.76 5.82 -28.40
N TYR A 376 -7.04 6.44 -27.46
CA TYR A 376 -5.71 5.97 -27.08
C TYR A 376 -5.78 4.87 -26.01
N MET A 377 -6.66 5.01 -25.04
CA MET A 377 -6.85 4.03 -23.97
C MET A 377 -8.14 4.34 -23.19
N ASP A 378 -8.62 3.36 -22.44
CA ASP A 378 -9.71 3.56 -21.49
C ASP A 378 -9.11 4.14 -20.18
N PHE A 379 -8.92 5.45 -20.15
CA PHE A 379 -8.25 6.13 -19.05
C PHE A 379 -8.92 5.91 -17.69
N GLU A 380 -10.23 5.73 -17.65
CA GLU A 380 -10.94 5.47 -16.40
C GLU A 380 -10.58 4.11 -15.81
N LYS A 381 -10.50 3.08 -16.66
CA LYS A 381 -10.04 1.74 -16.24
C LYS A 381 -8.58 1.72 -15.84
N GLU A 382 -7.75 2.51 -16.53
CA GLU A 382 -6.31 2.62 -16.24
C GLU A 382 -6.02 3.52 -15.01
N GLY A 383 -7.05 4.06 -14.36
CA GLY A 383 -6.90 4.85 -13.15
C GLY A 383 -6.58 6.33 -13.36
N TYR A 384 -6.96 6.90 -14.50
CA TYR A 384 -6.77 8.32 -14.80
C TYR A 384 -8.08 9.09 -14.76
N ASP A 385 -8.00 10.35 -14.32
CA ASP A 385 -9.10 11.31 -14.44
C ASP A 385 -9.00 12.07 -15.75
N VAL A 386 -10.14 12.28 -16.41
CA VAL A 386 -10.23 13.07 -17.63
C VAL A 386 -10.90 14.41 -17.29
N VAL A 387 -10.18 15.50 -17.48
CA VAL A 387 -10.69 16.86 -17.21
C VAL A 387 -10.60 17.75 -18.44
N CYS A 388 -11.55 18.65 -18.59
CA CYS A 388 -11.50 19.72 -19.60
C CYS A 388 -10.91 21.00 -19.02
N ASP A 389 -10.62 21.97 -19.87
CA ASP A 389 -10.09 23.27 -19.52
C ASP A 389 -10.96 24.03 -18.51
N THR A 390 -12.29 23.94 -18.66
CA THR A 390 -13.25 24.58 -17.75
C THR A 390 -13.13 24.00 -16.33
N ARG A 391 -13.10 22.67 -16.20
CA ARG A 391 -12.93 22.02 -14.88
C ARG A 391 -11.59 22.34 -14.25
N LEU A 392 -10.54 22.40 -15.05
CA LEU A 392 -9.22 22.75 -14.59
C LEU A 392 -9.21 24.20 -14.05
N ALA A 393 -9.88 25.12 -14.77
CA ALA A 393 -10.03 26.49 -14.31
C ALA A 393 -10.78 26.62 -12.98
N GLU A 394 -11.85 25.83 -12.78
CA GLU A 394 -12.58 25.75 -11.52
C GLU A 394 -11.72 25.21 -10.37
N CYS A 395 -10.98 24.13 -10.62
CA CYS A 395 -10.12 23.53 -9.61
C CYS A 395 -8.99 24.45 -9.11
N PHE A 396 -8.49 25.33 -9.97
CA PHE A 396 -7.35 26.20 -9.66
C PHE A 396 -7.69 27.69 -9.58
N ASP A 397 -8.97 28.04 -9.48
CA ASP A 397 -9.44 29.45 -9.42
C ASP A 397 -8.93 30.31 -10.59
N LEU A 398 -8.94 29.74 -11.77
CA LEU A 398 -8.51 30.41 -13.00
C LEU A 398 -9.70 31.22 -13.58
N SER A 399 -9.79 32.50 -13.25
CA SER A 399 -10.79 33.34 -13.89
C SER A 399 -10.50 33.51 -15.42
N PRO A 400 -11.53 33.83 -16.24
CA PRO A 400 -11.32 34.09 -17.66
C PRO A 400 -10.25 35.13 -17.95
N GLU A 401 -10.04 36.09 -17.03
CA GLU A 401 -9.02 37.14 -17.13
C GLU A 401 -7.63 36.57 -16.85
N LYS A 402 -7.49 35.71 -15.82
CA LYS A 402 -6.24 34.98 -15.54
C LYS A 402 -5.85 34.08 -16.70
N LEU A 403 -6.80 33.35 -17.30
CA LEU A 403 -6.56 32.50 -18.48
C LEU A 403 -6.09 33.34 -19.70
N LYS A 404 -6.72 34.51 -19.97
CA LYS A 404 -6.27 35.42 -21.03
C LYS A 404 -4.87 35.98 -20.77
N GLY A 405 -4.56 36.30 -19.53
CA GLY A 405 -3.22 36.72 -19.12
C GLY A 405 -2.15 35.67 -19.42
N MET A 406 -2.47 34.40 -19.14
CA MET A 406 -1.58 33.27 -19.42
C MET A 406 -1.37 33.05 -20.92
N GLU A 407 -2.43 33.16 -21.74
CA GLU A 407 -2.33 33.09 -23.21
C GLU A 407 -1.41 34.19 -23.78
N GLN A 408 -1.52 35.42 -23.26
CA GLN A 408 -0.68 36.54 -23.69
C GLN A 408 0.79 36.30 -23.29
N GLU A 409 1.05 35.78 -22.11
CA GLU A 409 2.39 35.48 -21.65
C GLU A 409 3.05 34.36 -22.44
N GLN A 410 2.27 33.33 -22.80
CA GLN A 410 2.71 32.22 -23.67
C GLN A 410 3.08 32.71 -25.06
N ARG A 411 2.24 33.56 -25.67
CA ARG A 411 2.54 34.20 -26.96
C ARG A 411 3.81 35.07 -26.92
N LYS A 412 4.02 35.85 -25.84
CA LYS A 412 5.25 36.63 -25.64
C LYS A 412 6.49 35.75 -25.50
N GLN A 413 6.39 34.61 -24.84
CA GLN A 413 7.50 33.67 -24.67
C GLN A 413 7.83 32.98 -26.01
N HIS A 414 6.81 32.63 -26.79
CA HIS A 414 6.98 32.04 -28.12
C HIS A 414 7.70 33.01 -29.08
N LEU A 415 7.27 34.27 -29.11
CA LEU A 415 7.90 35.31 -29.91
C LEU A 415 9.37 35.52 -29.52
N LYS A 416 9.67 35.56 -28.21
CA LYS A 416 11.06 35.66 -27.72
C LYS A 416 11.92 34.44 -28.07
N GLN A 417 11.33 33.25 -28.20
CA GLN A 417 12.04 32.05 -28.63
C GLN A 417 12.27 32.06 -30.15
N GLU A 418 11.32 32.56 -30.93
CA GLU A 418 11.49 32.74 -32.38
C GLU A 418 12.54 33.82 -32.67
N GLU A 419 12.50 34.96 -32.02
CA GLU A 419 13.53 36.02 -32.12
C GLU A 419 14.93 35.48 -31.79
N LYS A 420 15.10 34.63 -30.79
CA LYS A 420 16.37 33.97 -30.48
C LYS A 420 16.79 32.95 -31.52
N ARG A 421 15.84 32.34 -32.24
CA ARG A 421 16.14 31.41 -33.38
C ARG A 421 16.57 32.12 -34.64
N ILE A 422 16.16 33.38 -34.82
CA ILE A 422 16.50 34.20 -35.99
C ILE A 422 17.86 34.88 -35.80
N VAL A 423 18.37 34.99 -34.58
CA VAL A 423 19.66 35.64 -34.26
C VAL A 423 20.81 34.63 -34.11
N LEU A 424 20.54 33.32 -34.21
CA LEU A 424 21.52 32.23 -34.31
C LEU A 424 21.54 31.68 -35.74
#